data_7dff3b55de649780efd4b30b35c048a1
#
_entry.id   7dff3b55de649780efd4b30b35c048a1
#
_cell.length_a   1.000
_cell.length_b   1.000
_cell.length_c   1.000
_cell.angle_alpha   90.00
_cell.angle_beta   90.00
_cell.angle_gamma   90.00
#
_symmetry.space_group_name_H-M   'P 1'
#
loop_
_entity.id
_entity.type
_entity.pdbx_description
1 polymer ?
#
loop_
_entity_poly.entity_id
_entity_poly.type
_entity_poly.pdbx_seq_one_letter_code
_entity_poly.pdbx_strand_id
1 'polypeptide(L)'
;MSLSLSHARYRLPLPVGIKRRYDLRRTPPKGPRMSDPIEPTPPARKSHGRLQISASLKPRVLMEEPMLLKGAWVAKIITLFPDAFPGTLGLSLTGKALEMGRWRLEALDLRSFGIGKHRNVDDTPAGGGAGMVLRADVVDAALRVASDGTPRDRARWPVVYLSPRGKPFTQAMARDWAGADGITLLCGRFEGVDQRVLNHWQIEEVSLGDFVLTGGEIAAQAMLDATVRLIPGVLGNAESIEEESHSHGLLEHPQYTRPQEWEGAEIPPVLTSGDHGKIAKWRRAEAEKLTQERRPDMWDKRKA
;
A
#
# COMPACT_ATOMS: atom_id res chain seq x y z
N MET A 1 -31.32 48.45 7.24
CA MET A 1 -29.90 48.53 6.79
C MET A 1 -29.50 47.12 6.38
N SER A 2 -29.49 46.90 5.09
CA SER A 2 -29.19 45.60 4.45
C SER A 2 -27.71 45.58 4.03
N LEU A 3 -26.92 44.64 4.53
CA LEU A 3 -25.55 44.44 4.08
C LEU A 3 -25.51 43.26 3.11
N SER A 4 -25.27 43.61 1.85
CA SER A 4 -25.02 42.71 0.74
C SER A 4 -23.62 42.12 0.84
N LEU A 5 -23.49 40.79 0.94
CA LEU A 5 -22.25 40.06 0.84
C LEU A 5 -21.96 39.70 -0.63
N SER A 6 -20.99 40.40 -1.21
CA SER A 6 -20.48 40.11 -2.55
C SER A 6 -19.62 38.83 -2.56
N HIS A 7 -19.99 37.86 -3.39
CA HIS A 7 -19.23 36.64 -3.65
C HIS A 7 -18.03 36.94 -4.58
N ALA A 8 -16.84 37.03 -4.04
CA ALA A 8 -15.61 37.01 -4.83
C ALA A 8 -15.30 35.58 -5.27
N ARG A 9 -15.50 35.28 -6.56
CA ARG A 9 -15.08 34.02 -7.19
C ARG A 9 -13.59 34.11 -7.54
N TYR A 10 -12.75 33.42 -6.79
CA TYR A 10 -11.37 33.17 -7.17
C TYR A 10 -11.35 32.13 -8.32
N ARG A 11 -11.03 32.60 -9.53
CA ARG A 11 -10.64 31.73 -10.65
C ARG A 11 -9.14 31.52 -10.60
N LEU A 12 -8.72 30.28 -10.30
CA LEU A 12 -7.34 29.84 -10.55
C LEU A 12 -7.17 29.59 -12.07
N PRO A 13 -6.08 30.03 -12.68
CA PRO A 13 -5.79 29.73 -14.08
C PRO A 13 -5.36 28.26 -14.22
N LEU A 14 -6.01 27.54 -15.14
CA LEU A 14 -5.61 26.19 -15.56
C LEU A 14 -4.34 26.26 -16.41
N PRO A 15 -3.38 25.35 -16.24
CA PRO A 15 -2.21 25.30 -17.09
C PRO A 15 -2.58 24.88 -18.51
N VAL A 16 -1.97 25.58 -19.46
CA VAL A 16 -2.14 25.43 -20.91
C VAL A 16 -1.59 24.08 -21.40
N GLY A 17 -2.45 23.32 -21.98
CA GLY A 17 -2.31 22.47 -23.15
C GLY A 17 -1.20 21.44 -23.28
N ILE A 18 -1.56 20.16 -23.09
CA ILE A 18 -1.05 19.07 -23.94
C ILE A 18 -2.25 18.33 -24.53
N LYS A 19 -2.69 18.76 -25.71
CA LYS A 19 -3.64 18.04 -26.56
C LYS A 19 -2.88 16.91 -27.28
N ARG A 20 -2.88 15.70 -26.74
CA ARG A 20 -2.65 14.51 -27.57
C ARG A 20 -3.96 14.15 -28.26
N ARG A 21 -4.05 14.51 -29.54
CA ARG A 21 -5.08 13.97 -30.45
C ARG A 21 -4.78 12.50 -30.69
N TYR A 22 -5.62 11.61 -30.17
CA TYR A 22 -5.70 10.24 -30.67
C TYR A 22 -6.47 10.24 -31.98
N ASP A 23 -5.74 10.00 -33.09
CA ASP A 23 -6.35 9.82 -34.42
C ASP A 23 -6.84 8.38 -34.55
N LEU A 24 -8.16 8.20 -34.42
CA LEU A 24 -8.86 6.89 -34.51
C LEU A 24 -9.03 6.39 -35.96
N ARG A 25 -8.29 6.94 -36.96
CA ARG A 25 -8.39 6.54 -38.36
C ARG A 25 -7.07 5.99 -38.91
N ARG A 26 -6.51 4.98 -38.30
CA ARG A 26 -5.51 4.13 -38.96
C ARG A 26 -6.05 2.73 -39.11
N THR A 27 -6.47 2.44 -40.37
CA THR A 27 -6.69 1.09 -40.88
C THR A 27 -5.41 0.26 -40.73
N PRO A 28 -5.50 -1.01 -40.28
CA PRO A 28 -4.33 -1.87 -40.15
C PRO A 28 -3.75 -2.16 -41.54
N PRO A 29 -2.42 -2.31 -41.63
CA PRO A 29 -1.80 -2.69 -42.90
C PRO A 29 -2.27 -4.09 -43.36
N LYS A 30 -2.57 -4.24 -44.65
CA LYS A 30 -2.93 -5.50 -45.28
C LYS A 30 -1.75 -6.45 -45.14
N GLY A 31 -2.01 -7.65 -44.60
CA GLY A 31 -1.04 -8.74 -44.55
C GLY A 31 -0.59 -9.20 -45.94
N PRO A 32 0.58 -9.84 -46.07
CA PRO A 32 1.13 -10.28 -47.33
C PRO A 32 0.27 -11.36 -47.98
N ARG A 33 0.13 -11.28 -49.35
CA ARG A 33 -0.61 -12.22 -50.15
C ARG A 33 0.14 -13.57 -50.20
N MET A 34 -0.61 -14.66 -50.01
CA MET A 34 -0.16 -16.03 -50.27
C MET A 34 0.03 -16.22 -51.79
N SER A 35 1.25 -16.11 -52.28
CA SER A 35 1.72 -16.68 -53.54
C SER A 35 3.17 -16.33 -53.88
N ASP A 36 4.12 -16.76 -53.03
CA ASP A 36 5.52 -16.86 -53.43
C ASP A 36 6.04 -18.28 -53.20
N PRO A 37 6.74 -18.91 -54.15
CA PRO A 37 7.22 -20.28 -54.02
C PRO A 37 8.37 -20.36 -53.00
N ILE A 38 8.29 -21.38 -52.15
CA ILE A 38 9.31 -21.70 -51.13
C ILE A 38 10.53 -22.28 -51.83
N GLU A 39 11.67 -21.56 -51.86
CA GLU A 39 12.96 -22.10 -52.23
C GLU A 39 13.46 -23.12 -51.20
N PRO A 40 14.10 -24.25 -51.59
CA PRO A 40 14.56 -25.25 -50.64
C PRO A 40 15.80 -24.77 -49.90
N THR A 41 15.73 -24.83 -48.60
CA THR A 41 16.85 -24.52 -47.68
C THR A 41 17.99 -25.52 -47.80
N PRO A 42 19.27 -25.10 -47.92
CA PRO A 42 20.42 -26.04 -48.00
C PRO A 42 20.62 -26.76 -46.66
N PRO A 43 21.19 -28.00 -46.66
CA PRO A 43 21.33 -28.80 -45.47
C PRO A 43 22.33 -28.19 -44.48
N ALA A 44 22.00 -28.20 -43.20
CA ALA A 44 22.80 -27.64 -42.10
C ALA A 44 24.13 -28.38 -41.93
N ARG A 45 25.25 -27.64 -41.93
CA ARG A 45 26.58 -28.12 -41.58
C ARG A 45 26.62 -28.59 -40.15
N LYS A 46 27.00 -29.85 -39.88
CA LYS A 46 27.28 -30.39 -38.54
C LYS A 46 28.52 -29.72 -37.98
N SER A 47 28.40 -28.90 -36.93
CA SER A 47 29.49 -28.41 -36.16
C SER A 47 29.66 -29.26 -34.90
N HIS A 48 30.87 -29.76 -34.68
CA HIS A 48 31.23 -30.51 -33.46
C HIS A 48 31.25 -29.61 -32.24
N GLY A 49 30.44 -29.96 -31.23
CA GLY A 49 30.64 -29.46 -29.87
C GLY A 49 29.86 -28.18 -29.47
N ARG A 50 28.77 -27.80 -30.14
CA ARG A 50 27.89 -26.71 -29.64
C ARG A 50 26.55 -27.28 -29.15
N LEU A 51 26.21 -26.91 -27.92
CA LEU A 51 24.86 -27.09 -27.38
C LEU A 51 23.82 -26.53 -28.36
N GLN A 52 22.93 -27.36 -28.86
CA GLN A 52 21.77 -26.93 -29.63
C GLN A 52 20.73 -26.38 -28.63
N ILE A 53 20.58 -25.09 -28.59
CA ILE A 53 19.45 -24.46 -27.92
C ILE A 53 18.28 -24.50 -28.91
N SER A 54 17.32 -25.41 -28.68
CA SER A 54 16.05 -25.41 -29.44
C SER A 54 15.17 -24.27 -28.91
N ALA A 55 15.12 -23.15 -29.64
CA ALA A 55 14.14 -22.08 -29.35
C ALA A 55 12.75 -22.55 -29.77
N SER A 56 11.80 -22.64 -28.87
CA SER A 56 10.40 -22.84 -29.16
C SER A 56 9.83 -21.59 -29.87
N LEU A 57 9.30 -21.74 -31.07
CA LEU A 57 8.63 -20.68 -31.84
C LEU A 57 7.25 -20.28 -31.26
N LYS A 58 6.80 -20.90 -30.19
CA LYS A 58 5.59 -20.45 -29.51
C LYS A 58 5.95 -19.24 -28.66
N PRO A 59 5.29 -18.07 -28.82
CA PRO A 59 5.48 -16.97 -27.89
C PRO A 59 5.14 -17.49 -26.48
N ARG A 60 6.13 -17.61 -25.61
CA ARG A 60 5.84 -17.72 -24.19
C ARG A 60 5.31 -16.35 -23.79
N VAL A 61 4.09 -16.31 -23.30
CA VAL A 61 3.59 -15.16 -22.54
C VAL A 61 4.42 -15.11 -21.26
N LEU A 62 5.55 -14.42 -21.32
CA LEU A 62 6.51 -14.27 -20.21
C LEU A 62 6.01 -13.30 -19.14
N MET A 63 4.77 -12.83 -19.22
CA MET A 63 4.24 -11.74 -18.39
C MET A 63 2.95 -12.08 -17.62
N GLU A 64 2.52 -13.34 -17.54
CA GLU A 64 1.26 -13.68 -16.85
C GLU A 64 1.39 -14.34 -15.48
N GLU A 65 2.59 -14.70 -15.04
CA GLU A 65 2.81 -15.08 -13.64
C GLU A 65 3.90 -14.19 -13.05
N PRO A 66 3.58 -13.34 -12.06
CA PRO A 66 4.64 -12.69 -11.30
C PRO A 66 5.54 -13.80 -10.74
N MET A 67 6.86 -13.66 -10.93
CA MET A 67 7.84 -14.60 -10.37
C MET A 67 7.62 -14.63 -8.86
N LEU A 68 6.92 -15.68 -8.39
CA LEU A 68 6.63 -15.88 -6.98
C LEU A 68 7.96 -16.20 -6.28
N LEU A 69 8.59 -15.21 -5.70
CA LEU A 69 9.67 -15.46 -4.75
C LEU A 69 9.07 -16.27 -3.60
N LYS A 70 9.56 -17.49 -3.36
CA LYS A 70 9.20 -18.26 -2.18
C LYS A 70 9.48 -17.38 -0.96
N GLY A 71 8.44 -17.11 -0.16
CA GLY A 71 8.55 -16.26 1.03
C GLY A 71 8.25 -14.77 0.81
N ALA A 72 7.65 -14.36 -0.31
CA ALA A 72 7.13 -13.01 -0.45
C ALA A 72 6.05 -12.73 0.61
N TRP A 73 6.16 -11.59 1.30
CA TRP A 73 5.14 -11.13 2.24
C TRP A 73 3.81 -10.85 1.50
N VAL A 74 2.68 -11.22 2.09
CA VAL A 74 1.38 -11.14 1.39
C VAL A 74 0.37 -10.31 2.16
N ALA A 75 -0.21 -9.31 1.50
CA ALA A 75 -1.40 -8.61 1.97
C ALA A 75 -2.65 -9.16 1.27
N LYS A 76 -3.60 -9.72 2.03
CA LYS A 76 -4.94 -10.08 1.54
C LYS A 76 -5.93 -9.05 2.05
N ILE A 77 -6.70 -8.46 1.14
CA ILE A 77 -7.64 -7.38 1.47
C ILE A 77 -9.06 -7.81 1.11
N ILE A 78 -9.93 -7.91 2.10
CA ILE A 78 -11.36 -8.13 1.89
C ILE A 78 -12.05 -6.77 1.84
N THR A 79 -12.65 -6.42 0.70
CA THR A 79 -13.21 -5.08 0.45
C THR A 79 -14.39 -5.13 -0.50
N LEU A 80 -15.24 -4.10 -0.50
CA LEU A 80 -16.26 -3.85 -1.52
C LEU A 80 -15.71 -3.13 -2.76
N PHE A 81 -14.47 -2.65 -2.70
CA PHE A 81 -13.84 -1.83 -3.73
C PHE A 81 -12.44 -2.33 -4.06
N PRO A 82 -12.30 -3.51 -4.69
CA PRO A 82 -10.99 -4.07 -5.04
C PRO A 82 -10.18 -3.15 -5.96
N ASP A 83 -10.85 -2.37 -6.81
CA ASP A 83 -10.19 -1.41 -7.73
C ASP A 83 -9.49 -0.24 -7.00
N ALA A 84 -9.74 -0.05 -5.70
CA ALA A 84 -8.99 0.90 -4.88
C ALA A 84 -7.53 0.45 -4.66
N PHE A 85 -7.22 -0.80 -4.94
CA PHE A 85 -5.91 -1.40 -4.74
C PHE A 85 -5.21 -1.74 -6.07
N PRO A 86 -3.88 -1.58 -6.17
CA PRO A 86 -2.97 -1.18 -5.07
C PRO A 86 -3.01 0.30 -4.71
N GLY A 87 -3.68 1.17 -5.49
CA GLY A 87 -3.70 2.60 -5.25
C GLY A 87 -2.29 3.19 -5.20
N THR A 88 -2.00 4.01 -4.19
CA THR A 88 -0.67 4.62 -3.98
C THR A 88 0.44 3.60 -3.71
N LEU A 89 0.10 2.42 -3.20
CA LEU A 89 1.06 1.33 -2.96
C LEU A 89 1.69 0.78 -4.25
N GLY A 90 1.05 0.98 -5.39
CA GLY A 90 1.58 0.64 -6.72
C GLY A 90 2.59 1.65 -7.28
N LEU A 91 2.96 2.68 -6.52
CA LEU A 91 3.87 3.74 -6.97
C LEU A 91 5.21 3.69 -6.24
N SER A 92 6.24 4.35 -6.84
CA SER A 92 7.56 4.55 -6.22
C SER A 92 8.23 3.24 -5.75
N LEU A 93 8.78 3.23 -4.55
CA LEU A 93 9.54 2.10 -4.00
C LEU A 93 8.65 0.90 -3.64
N THR A 94 7.48 1.16 -3.05
CA THR A 94 6.50 0.12 -2.72
C THR A 94 5.96 -0.57 -3.98
N GLY A 95 5.67 0.20 -5.04
CA GLY A 95 5.24 -0.34 -6.33
C GLY A 95 6.33 -1.16 -7.03
N LYS A 96 7.58 -0.69 -7.04
CA LYS A 96 8.71 -1.47 -7.58
C LYS A 96 8.91 -2.78 -6.82
N ALA A 97 8.77 -2.76 -5.49
CA ALA A 97 8.88 -3.95 -4.67
C ALA A 97 7.74 -4.95 -4.94
N LEU A 98 6.53 -4.45 -5.23
CA LEU A 98 5.39 -5.25 -5.67
C LEU A 98 5.68 -5.93 -7.03
N GLU A 99 6.14 -5.17 -8.02
CA GLU A 99 6.54 -5.66 -9.34
C GLU A 99 7.67 -6.71 -9.26
N MET A 100 8.62 -6.52 -8.34
CA MET A 100 9.70 -7.46 -8.07
C MET A 100 9.26 -8.70 -7.26
N GLY A 101 7.99 -8.78 -6.84
CA GLY A 101 7.47 -9.89 -6.05
C GLY A 101 8.04 -9.99 -4.62
N ARG A 102 8.61 -8.92 -4.06
CA ARG A 102 9.06 -8.88 -2.67
C ARG A 102 7.90 -8.92 -1.68
N TRP A 103 6.81 -8.35 -2.09
CA TRP A 103 5.51 -8.47 -1.44
C TRP A 103 4.42 -8.64 -2.49
N ARG A 104 3.24 -9.09 -2.08
CA ARG A 104 2.09 -9.29 -2.95
C ARG A 104 0.84 -8.71 -2.31
N LEU A 105 -0.10 -8.34 -3.17
CA LEU A 105 -1.40 -7.84 -2.75
C LEU A 105 -2.50 -8.63 -3.48
N GLU A 106 -3.44 -9.16 -2.71
CA GLU A 106 -4.60 -9.91 -3.19
C GLU A 106 -5.86 -9.20 -2.66
N ALA A 107 -6.58 -8.50 -3.54
CA ALA A 107 -7.84 -7.86 -3.19
C ALA A 107 -9.01 -8.80 -3.51
N LEU A 108 -9.76 -9.18 -2.47
CA LEU A 108 -10.95 -10.04 -2.57
C LEU A 108 -12.20 -9.16 -2.56
N ASP A 109 -12.98 -9.23 -3.64
CA ASP A 109 -14.28 -8.56 -3.70
C ASP A 109 -15.31 -9.27 -2.82
N LEU A 110 -15.72 -8.58 -1.74
CA LEU A 110 -16.73 -9.08 -0.80
C LEU A 110 -18.09 -9.36 -1.49
N ARG A 111 -18.42 -8.67 -2.59
CA ARG A 111 -19.63 -8.91 -3.38
C ARG A 111 -19.66 -10.30 -4.01
N SER A 112 -18.50 -10.91 -4.24
CA SER A 112 -18.41 -12.28 -4.77
C SER A 112 -19.02 -13.32 -3.83
N PHE A 113 -19.12 -12.99 -2.54
CA PHE A 113 -19.71 -13.84 -1.49
C PHE A 113 -21.14 -13.42 -1.13
N GLY A 114 -21.66 -12.38 -1.78
CA GLY A 114 -23.01 -11.86 -1.54
C GLY A 114 -24.12 -12.86 -1.84
N ILE A 115 -25.25 -12.74 -1.13
CA ILE A 115 -26.35 -13.68 -1.13
C ILE A 115 -27.48 -13.24 -2.06
N GLY A 116 -28.10 -14.23 -2.72
CA GLY A 116 -29.24 -14.04 -3.58
C GLY A 116 -28.88 -13.41 -4.94
N LYS A 117 -29.92 -13.08 -5.72
CA LYS A 117 -29.80 -12.54 -7.08
C LYS A 117 -29.03 -11.20 -7.14
N HIS A 118 -29.14 -10.41 -6.08
CA HIS A 118 -28.55 -9.07 -6.01
C HIS A 118 -27.17 -9.06 -5.31
N ARG A 119 -26.65 -10.23 -4.91
CA ARG A 119 -25.38 -10.36 -4.17
C ARG A 119 -25.31 -9.44 -2.96
N ASN A 120 -26.36 -9.49 -2.12
CA ASN A 120 -26.46 -8.68 -0.91
C ASN A 120 -25.34 -9.04 0.06
N VAL A 121 -24.59 -8.06 0.51
CA VAL A 121 -23.45 -8.20 1.44
C VAL A 121 -23.77 -7.67 2.83
N ASP A 122 -24.86 -6.92 2.96
CA ASP A 122 -25.28 -6.14 4.12
C ASP A 122 -26.78 -6.34 4.40
N ASP A 123 -27.20 -5.97 5.61
CA ASP A 123 -28.60 -5.97 6.03
C ASP A 123 -28.81 -4.89 7.09
N THR A 124 -30.09 -4.61 7.42
CA THR A 124 -30.46 -3.66 8.46
C THR A 124 -29.91 -4.06 9.83
N PRO A 125 -29.48 -3.07 10.66
CA PRO A 125 -28.99 -3.39 12.01
C PRO A 125 -30.04 -4.09 12.86
N ALA A 126 -29.65 -5.12 13.60
CA ALA A 126 -30.52 -5.74 14.61
C ALA A 126 -30.84 -4.70 15.70
N GLY A 127 -32.12 -4.54 16.02
CA GLY A 127 -32.62 -3.50 16.93
C GLY A 127 -33.03 -2.21 16.23
N GLY A 128 -32.90 -2.13 14.89
CA GLY A 128 -33.26 -0.95 14.11
C GLY A 128 -32.17 0.11 14.11
N GLY A 129 -32.41 1.22 13.44
CA GLY A 129 -31.48 2.33 13.28
C GLY A 129 -31.20 2.65 11.81
N ALA A 130 -30.47 3.73 11.58
CA ALA A 130 -30.02 4.11 10.23
C ALA A 130 -28.82 3.27 9.79
N GLY A 131 -28.66 3.14 8.49
CA GLY A 131 -27.50 2.46 7.90
C GLY A 131 -27.70 0.96 7.72
N MET A 132 -26.60 0.29 7.40
CA MET A 132 -26.52 -1.14 7.09
C MET A 132 -25.33 -1.76 7.82
N VAL A 133 -25.36 -3.07 8.02
CA VAL A 133 -24.25 -3.82 8.65
C VAL A 133 -23.83 -4.95 7.72
N LEU A 134 -22.53 -5.15 7.52
CA LEU A 134 -22.00 -6.26 6.73
C LEU A 134 -22.36 -7.59 7.43
N ARG A 135 -22.95 -8.49 6.66
CA ARG A 135 -23.50 -9.76 7.14
C ARG A 135 -22.40 -10.73 7.58
N ALA A 136 -22.64 -11.43 8.69
CA ALA A 136 -21.70 -12.40 9.25
C ALA A 136 -21.39 -13.54 8.28
N ASP A 137 -22.40 -14.10 7.62
CA ASP A 137 -22.26 -15.24 6.69
C ASP A 137 -21.46 -14.88 5.43
N VAL A 138 -21.61 -13.66 4.90
CA VAL A 138 -20.86 -13.16 3.75
C VAL A 138 -19.39 -12.91 4.13
N VAL A 139 -19.17 -12.27 5.27
CA VAL A 139 -17.81 -11.99 5.76
C VAL A 139 -17.09 -13.27 6.15
N ASP A 140 -17.78 -14.25 6.77
CA ASP A 140 -17.23 -15.57 7.07
C ASP A 140 -16.76 -16.31 5.81
N ALA A 141 -17.61 -16.32 4.76
CA ALA A 141 -17.26 -16.95 3.49
C ALA A 141 -16.00 -16.32 2.86
N ALA A 142 -15.88 -14.99 2.89
CA ALA A 142 -14.69 -14.28 2.40
C ALA A 142 -13.44 -14.58 3.24
N LEU A 143 -13.58 -14.63 4.57
CA LEU A 143 -12.49 -14.96 5.49
C LEU A 143 -11.99 -16.39 5.31
N ARG A 144 -12.86 -17.36 5.04
CA ARG A 144 -12.48 -18.74 4.73
C ARG A 144 -11.58 -18.78 3.49
N VAL A 145 -11.97 -18.10 2.42
CA VAL A 145 -11.16 -18.02 1.19
C VAL A 145 -9.86 -17.28 1.44
N ALA A 146 -9.90 -16.14 2.15
CA ALA A 146 -8.70 -15.39 2.49
C ALA A 146 -7.72 -16.18 3.37
N SER A 147 -8.23 -17.08 4.21
CA SER A 147 -7.41 -17.88 5.13
C SER A 147 -6.91 -19.18 4.50
N ASP A 148 -7.37 -19.54 3.30
CA ASP A 148 -6.89 -20.72 2.61
C ASP A 148 -5.41 -20.61 2.29
N GLY A 149 -4.64 -21.65 2.62
CA GLY A 149 -3.18 -21.67 2.44
C GLY A 149 -2.38 -20.72 3.35
N THR A 150 -3.01 -20.04 4.33
CA THR A 150 -2.31 -19.16 5.28
C THR A 150 -2.06 -19.86 6.63
N PRO A 151 -1.01 -19.44 7.38
CA PRO A 151 -0.80 -19.91 8.74
C PRO A 151 -2.01 -19.63 9.66
N ARG A 152 -2.33 -20.56 10.54
CA ARG A 152 -3.38 -20.36 11.56
C ARG A 152 -2.89 -19.49 12.74
N ASP A 153 -1.59 -19.47 12.95
CA ASP A 153 -0.96 -18.65 13.99
C ASP A 153 -1.10 -17.16 13.66
N ARG A 154 -1.78 -16.43 14.53
CA ARG A 154 -2.04 -14.99 14.38
C ARG A 154 -0.78 -14.13 14.50
N ALA A 155 0.27 -14.59 15.16
CA ALA A 155 1.55 -13.92 15.16
C ALA A 155 2.23 -13.99 13.77
N ARG A 156 2.01 -15.08 13.04
CA ARG A 156 2.53 -15.27 11.69
C ARG A 156 1.60 -14.74 10.59
N TRP A 157 0.29 -14.67 10.87
CA TRP A 157 -0.71 -14.17 9.92
C TRP A 157 -1.84 -13.43 10.65
N PRO A 158 -1.65 -12.16 11.02
CA PRO A 158 -2.70 -11.35 11.62
C PRO A 158 -3.93 -11.25 10.72
N VAL A 159 -5.11 -11.25 11.34
CA VAL A 159 -6.39 -10.94 10.68
C VAL A 159 -7.00 -9.75 11.39
N VAL A 160 -7.14 -8.65 10.69
CA VAL A 160 -7.43 -7.34 11.27
C VAL A 160 -8.66 -6.73 10.61
N TYR A 161 -9.56 -6.22 11.40
CA TYR A 161 -10.67 -5.38 10.97
C TYR A 161 -10.34 -3.91 11.21
N LEU A 162 -10.45 -3.10 10.17
CA LEU A 162 -10.16 -1.67 10.22
C LEU A 162 -11.39 -0.91 10.71
N SER A 163 -11.33 -0.45 11.95
CA SER A 163 -12.46 0.10 12.68
C SER A 163 -12.02 1.27 13.56
N PRO A 164 -12.80 2.39 13.64
CA PRO A 164 -12.49 3.48 14.54
C PRO A 164 -12.59 3.07 16.03
N ARG A 165 -13.22 1.91 16.34
CA ARG A 165 -13.32 1.34 17.70
C ARG A 165 -12.06 0.56 18.11
N GLY A 166 -11.17 0.28 17.14
CA GLY A 166 -9.98 -0.53 17.37
C GLY A 166 -8.90 0.19 18.17
N LYS A 167 -7.91 -0.59 18.60
CA LYS A 167 -6.71 0.01 19.20
C LYS A 167 -5.94 0.83 18.15
N PRO A 168 -5.30 1.94 18.56
CA PRO A 168 -4.56 2.79 17.63
C PRO A 168 -3.41 2.04 16.95
N PHE A 169 -3.29 2.16 15.64
CA PHE A 169 -2.15 1.66 14.87
C PHE A 169 -0.87 2.40 15.25
N THR A 170 0.21 1.66 15.41
CA THR A 170 1.52 2.22 15.83
C THR A 170 2.65 1.71 14.95
N GLN A 171 3.80 2.39 14.99
CA GLN A 171 5.01 1.92 14.32
C GLN A 171 5.49 0.55 14.82
N ALA A 172 5.24 0.22 16.08
CA ALA A 172 5.53 -1.10 16.64
C ALA A 172 4.68 -2.18 15.96
N MET A 173 3.35 -1.94 15.81
CA MET A 173 2.47 -2.86 15.07
C MET A 173 2.90 -3.02 13.62
N ALA A 174 3.34 -1.94 12.95
CA ALA A 174 3.85 -2.04 11.59
C ALA A 174 5.09 -2.95 11.50
N ARG A 175 5.98 -2.89 12.49
CA ARG A 175 7.15 -3.79 12.58
C ARG A 175 6.73 -5.25 12.82
N ASP A 176 5.80 -5.47 13.75
CA ASP A 176 5.29 -6.82 14.03
C ASP A 176 4.65 -7.43 12.77
N TRP A 177 3.84 -6.65 12.04
CA TRP A 177 3.23 -7.09 10.80
C TRP A 177 4.25 -7.34 9.68
N ALA A 178 5.28 -6.49 9.56
CA ALA A 178 6.35 -6.69 8.59
C ALA A 178 7.19 -7.95 8.86
N GLY A 179 7.29 -8.37 10.12
CA GLY A 179 7.94 -9.62 10.54
C GLY A 179 7.10 -10.88 10.37
N ALA A 180 5.80 -10.74 10.10
CA ALA A 180 4.89 -11.86 9.82
C ALA A 180 5.09 -12.40 8.39
N ASP A 181 4.43 -13.50 8.04
CA ASP A 181 4.45 -14.05 6.66
C ASP A 181 3.50 -13.26 5.73
N GLY A 182 2.53 -12.57 6.30
CA GLY A 182 1.53 -11.76 5.63
C GLY A 182 0.43 -11.30 6.57
N ILE A 183 -0.60 -10.66 6.02
CA ILE A 183 -1.73 -10.13 6.79
C ILE A 183 -3.03 -10.25 6.00
N THR A 184 -4.15 -10.39 6.69
CA THR A 184 -5.48 -10.23 6.12
C THR A 184 -6.14 -8.99 6.73
N LEU A 185 -6.53 -8.02 5.90
CA LEU A 185 -7.24 -6.81 6.32
C LEU A 185 -8.69 -6.89 5.84
N LEU A 186 -9.63 -6.69 6.75
CA LEU A 186 -11.05 -6.52 6.46
C LEU A 186 -11.40 -5.03 6.46
N CYS A 187 -11.76 -4.50 5.29
CA CYS A 187 -12.22 -3.14 5.13
C CYS A 187 -13.71 -3.04 5.45
N GLY A 188 -14.05 -2.37 6.55
CA GLY A 188 -15.44 -2.08 6.90
C GLY A 188 -16.06 -1.03 6.01
N ARG A 189 -17.37 -1.12 5.88
CA ARG A 189 -18.24 -0.12 5.26
C ARG A 189 -19.53 0.00 6.05
N PHE A 190 -20.32 1.01 5.76
CA PHE A 190 -21.62 1.29 6.43
C PHE A 190 -21.43 1.47 7.93
N GLU A 191 -22.29 0.87 8.76
CA GLU A 191 -22.20 0.91 10.22
C GLU A 191 -21.21 -0.13 10.79
N GLY A 192 -20.58 -0.92 9.93
CA GLY A 192 -19.55 -1.89 10.30
C GLY A 192 -19.89 -3.33 9.93
N VAL A 193 -19.34 -4.25 10.70
CA VAL A 193 -19.40 -5.69 10.50
C VAL A 193 -20.12 -6.35 11.67
N ASP A 194 -20.94 -7.36 11.39
CA ASP A 194 -21.63 -8.15 12.43
C ASP A 194 -20.62 -8.69 13.45
N GLN A 195 -20.84 -8.36 14.71
CA GLN A 195 -19.93 -8.68 15.81
C GLN A 195 -19.68 -10.17 15.98
N ARG A 196 -20.64 -11.01 15.61
CA ARG A 196 -20.54 -12.47 15.75
C ARG A 196 -19.40 -13.06 14.91
N VAL A 197 -19.18 -12.54 13.67
CA VAL A 197 -18.09 -13.02 12.83
C VAL A 197 -16.73 -12.51 13.33
N LEU A 198 -16.66 -11.29 13.85
CA LEU A 198 -15.42 -10.77 14.46
C LEU A 198 -15.00 -11.64 15.65
N ASN A 199 -15.95 -11.98 16.52
CA ASN A 199 -15.71 -12.85 17.69
C ASN A 199 -15.33 -14.27 17.27
N HIS A 200 -16.04 -14.85 16.29
CA HIS A 200 -15.79 -16.23 15.82
C HIS A 200 -14.37 -16.39 15.26
N TRP A 201 -13.92 -15.43 14.49
CA TRP A 201 -12.59 -15.44 13.89
C TRP A 201 -11.51 -14.84 14.78
N GLN A 202 -11.86 -14.33 15.96
CA GLN A 202 -10.95 -13.63 16.87
C GLN A 202 -10.18 -12.51 16.13
N ILE A 203 -10.93 -11.69 15.40
CA ILE A 203 -10.36 -10.61 14.59
C ILE A 203 -9.98 -9.46 15.50
N GLU A 204 -8.76 -8.95 15.32
CA GLU A 204 -8.30 -7.76 16.01
C GLU A 204 -8.87 -6.51 15.33
N GLU A 205 -9.45 -5.59 16.11
CA GLU A 205 -9.88 -4.28 15.60
C GLU A 205 -8.75 -3.27 15.76
N VAL A 206 -8.41 -2.58 14.66
CA VAL A 206 -7.33 -1.58 14.62
C VAL A 206 -7.82 -0.29 14.00
N SER A 207 -7.54 0.84 14.65
CA SER A 207 -7.89 2.19 14.22
C SER A 207 -6.69 2.91 13.63
N LEU A 208 -6.88 3.63 12.53
CA LEU A 208 -5.86 4.53 11.97
C LEU A 208 -5.67 5.79 12.84
N GLY A 209 -6.68 6.21 13.59
CA GLY A 209 -6.69 7.39 14.44
C GLY A 209 -8.08 7.76 14.91
N ASP A 210 -8.18 8.79 15.72
CA ASP A 210 -9.43 9.26 16.35
C ASP A 210 -10.27 10.10 15.37
N PHE A 211 -10.62 9.51 14.25
CA PHE A 211 -11.50 10.07 13.22
C PHE A 211 -12.21 8.96 12.46
N VAL A 212 -13.30 9.30 11.77
CA VAL A 212 -14.11 8.35 11.01
C VAL A 212 -13.87 8.54 9.52
N LEU A 213 -13.61 7.44 8.82
CA LEU A 213 -13.51 7.36 7.36
C LEU A 213 -14.79 6.74 6.79
N THR A 214 -15.08 6.98 5.51
CA THR A 214 -16.22 6.38 4.80
C THR A 214 -16.07 4.87 4.59
N GLY A 215 -14.88 4.32 4.82
CA GLY A 215 -14.56 2.90 4.72
C GLY A 215 -13.11 2.59 5.06
N GLY A 216 -12.79 1.32 5.15
CA GLY A 216 -11.47 0.84 5.60
C GLY A 216 -10.35 0.93 4.56
N GLU A 217 -10.64 1.21 3.28
CA GLU A 217 -9.66 1.09 2.18
C GLU A 217 -8.49 2.07 2.33
N ILE A 218 -8.75 3.32 2.71
CA ILE A 218 -7.70 4.34 2.95
C ILE A 218 -6.85 3.93 4.16
N ALA A 219 -7.49 3.47 5.24
CA ALA A 219 -6.79 2.97 6.41
C ALA A 219 -5.90 1.76 6.04
N ALA A 220 -6.40 0.81 5.24
CA ALA A 220 -5.63 -0.32 4.73
C ALA A 220 -4.39 0.14 3.96
N GLN A 221 -4.54 1.08 3.03
CA GLN A 221 -3.40 1.60 2.26
C GLN A 221 -2.37 2.28 3.16
N ALA A 222 -2.79 3.12 4.11
CA ALA A 222 -1.87 3.81 5.03
C ALA A 222 -1.11 2.82 5.94
N MET A 223 -1.81 1.85 6.51
CA MET A 223 -1.21 0.84 7.38
C MET A 223 -0.28 -0.10 6.60
N LEU A 224 -0.65 -0.47 5.36
CA LEU A 224 0.20 -1.27 4.48
C LEU A 224 1.44 -0.50 4.03
N ASP A 225 1.33 0.78 3.73
CA ASP A 225 2.50 1.59 3.37
C ASP A 225 3.51 1.64 4.52
N ALA A 226 3.03 1.89 5.75
CA ALA A 226 3.87 1.88 6.95
C ALA A 226 4.50 0.50 7.23
N THR A 227 3.84 -0.60 6.83
CA THR A 227 4.31 -1.98 7.04
C THR A 227 5.27 -2.42 5.93
N VAL A 228 4.86 -2.28 4.68
CA VAL A 228 5.59 -2.79 3.50
C VAL A 228 6.96 -2.13 3.36
N ARG A 229 7.08 -0.84 3.70
CA ARG A 229 8.37 -0.15 3.68
C ARG A 229 9.41 -0.73 4.66
N LEU A 230 8.97 -1.48 5.67
CA LEU A 230 9.84 -2.14 6.66
C LEU A 230 10.30 -3.53 6.20
N ILE A 231 9.71 -4.09 5.14
CA ILE A 231 10.11 -5.38 4.59
C ILE A 231 11.51 -5.25 3.98
N PRO A 232 12.43 -6.20 4.28
CA PRO A 232 13.79 -6.13 3.77
C PRO A 232 13.86 -6.00 2.24
N GLY A 233 14.59 -4.97 1.79
CA GLY A 233 14.82 -4.70 0.37
C GLY A 233 13.68 -3.96 -0.35
N VAL A 234 12.67 -3.46 0.34
CA VAL A 234 11.69 -2.51 -0.19
C VAL A 234 12.29 -1.10 -0.22
N LEU A 235 12.87 -0.64 0.87
CA LEU A 235 13.68 0.58 0.91
C LEU A 235 15.14 0.28 0.60
N GLY A 236 15.77 1.19 -0.13
CA GLY A 236 17.17 1.01 -0.58
C GLY A 236 18.22 1.18 0.51
N ASN A 237 17.91 1.90 1.61
CA ASN A 237 18.81 2.12 2.74
C ASN A 237 18.15 1.74 4.05
N ALA A 238 18.64 0.66 4.67
CA ALA A 238 18.13 0.19 5.96
C ALA A 238 18.47 1.15 7.11
N GLU A 239 19.57 1.90 7.03
CA GLU A 239 19.98 2.86 8.06
C GLU A 239 18.99 4.03 8.21
N SER A 240 18.31 4.42 7.12
CA SER A 240 17.32 5.51 7.18
C SER A 240 16.09 5.16 8.02
N ILE A 241 15.79 3.88 8.21
CA ILE A 241 14.65 3.42 9.04
C ILE A 241 14.93 3.59 10.54
N GLU A 242 16.20 3.52 10.95
CA GLU A 242 16.58 3.60 12.35
C GLU A 242 16.50 5.03 12.92
N GLU A 243 16.77 6.04 12.11
CA GLU A 243 16.74 7.45 12.53
C GLU A 243 15.37 8.13 12.40
N GLU A 244 14.35 7.43 11.89
CA GLU A 244 13.01 8.01 11.66
C GLU A 244 12.21 8.24 12.92
N SER A 245 11.20 9.12 12.83
CA SER A 245 10.22 9.36 13.89
C SER A 245 9.62 8.04 14.40
N HIS A 246 9.42 7.94 15.69
CA HIS A 246 8.89 6.77 16.41
C HIS A 246 9.82 5.54 16.49
N SER A 247 11.02 5.58 15.89
CA SER A 247 11.96 4.45 15.96
C SER A 247 12.56 4.28 17.37
N HIS A 248 12.90 5.37 18.04
CA HIS A 248 13.50 5.38 19.38
C HIS A 248 12.69 6.20 20.40
N GLY A 249 11.36 6.31 20.18
CA GLY A 249 10.48 7.10 21.05
C GLY A 249 10.69 8.61 20.94
N LEU A 250 11.34 9.08 19.88
CA LEU A 250 11.52 10.48 19.54
C LEU A 250 10.90 10.79 18.18
N LEU A 251 10.57 12.05 17.95
CA LEU A 251 10.38 12.58 16.62
C LEU A 251 11.74 12.80 15.94
N GLU A 252 11.79 12.71 14.63
CA GLU A 252 12.97 13.01 13.85
C GLU A 252 13.34 14.51 13.96
N HIS A 253 14.63 14.82 13.89
CA HIS A 253 15.13 16.19 13.87
C HIS A 253 14.75 16.91 12.57
N PRO A 254 14.77 18.28 12.52
CA PRO A 254 14.52 19.03 11.30
C PRO A 254 15.56 18.71 10.21
N GLN A 255 15.09 18.51 8.98
CA GLN A 255 15.95 18.26 7.83
C GLN A 255 16.25 19.56 7.06
N TYR A 256 17.47 19.69 6.57
CA TYR A 256 17.93 20.83 5.78
C TYR A 256 18.58 20.35 4.50
N THR A 257 18.42 21.13 3.42
CA THR A 257 19.05 20.89 2.12
C THR A 257 19.35 22.21 1.41
N ARG A 258 19.99 22.17 0.24
CA ARG A 258 20.31 23.34 -0.59
C ARG A 258 19.03 24.10 -0.98
N PRO A 259 19.13 25.43 -1.18
CA PRO A 259 20.34 26.27 -1.11
C PRO A 259 20.85 26.50 0.32
N GLN A 260 22.11 26.96 0.50
CA GLN A 260 22.72 27.24 1.81
C GLN A 260 21.96 28.31 2.59
N GLU A 261 21.48 29.33 1.89
CA GLU A 261 20.62 30.38 2.41
C GLU A 261 19.33 30.47 1.59
N TRP A 262 18.22 30.60 2.27
CA TRP A 262 16.90 30.80 1.66
C TRP A 262 16.12 31.87 2.44
N GLU A 263 15.77 32.97 1.80
CA GLU A 263 15.04 34.12 2.39
C GLU A 263 15.66 34.62 3.70
N GLY A 264 17.01 34.72 3.75
CA GLY A 264 17.73 35.14 4.94
C GLY A 264 17.91 34.11 6.05
N ALA A 265 17.38 32.90 5.87
CA ALA A 265 17.59 31.79 6.78
C ALA A 265 18.70 30.86 6.28
N GLU A 266 19.68 30.59 7.11
CA GLU A 266 20.82 29.72 6.80
C GLU A 266 20.64 28.29 7.32
N ILE A 267 21.28 27.33 6.64
CA ILE A 267 21.44 25.98 7.19
C ILE A 267 22.32 26.09 8.47
N PRO A 268 21.92 25.43 9.58
CA PRO A 268 22.74 25.44 10.81
C PRO A 268 24.20 25.06 10.52
N PRO A 269 25.18 25.89 10.89
CA PRO A 269 26.59 25.69 10.54
C PRO A 269 27.18 24.34 10.97
N VAL A 270 26.65 23.77 12.06
CA VAL A 270 27.06 22.45 12.54
C VAL A 270 26.81 21.35 11.50
N LEU A 271 25.73 21.46 10.69
CA LEU A 271 25.36 20.47 9.67
C LEU A 271 26.30 20.48 8.45
N THR A 272 27.01 21.59 8.23
CA THR A 272 27.98 21.76 7.13
C THR A 272 29.43 21.64 7.60
N SER A 273 29.67 21.39 8.90
CA SER A 273 31.01 21.33 9.50
C SER A 273 31.85 20.12 9.13
N GLY A 274 31.22 19.03 8.64
CA GLY A 274 31.89 17.73 8.45
C GLY A 274 32.21 16.97 9.74
N ASP A 275 31.92 17.54 10.92
CA ASP A 275 32.15 16.88 12.21
C ASP A 275 30.92 16.00 12.56
N HIS A 276 30.98 14.72 12.19
CA HIS A 276 29.91 13.75 12.41
C HIS A 276 29.47 13.65 13.89
N GLY A 277 30.42 13.81 14.83
CA GLY A 277 30.10 13.76 16.26
C GLY A 277 29.25 14.96 16.72
N LYS A 278 29.58 16.16 16.26
CA LYS A 278 28.79 17.36 16.54
C LYS A 278 27.43 17.31 15.82
N ILE A 279 27.40 16.84 14.58
CA ILE A 279 26.17 16.68 13.83
C ILE A 279 25.22 15.72 14.54
N ALA A 280 25.69 14.55 14.98
CA ALA A 280 24.86 13.58 15.71
C ALA A 280 24.31 14.15 17.03
N LYS A 281 25.13 14.87 17.79
CA LYS A 281 24.69 15.56 19.04
C LYS A 281 23.62 16.59 18.74
N TRP A 282 23.80 17.41 17.71
CA TRP A 282 22.83 18.42 17.31
C TRP A 282 21.50 17.81 16.89
N ARG A 283 21.54 16.78 16.02
CA ARG A 283 20.35 16.04 15.56
C ARG A 283 19.56 15.48 16.74
N ARG A 284 20.25 14.88 17.70
CA ARG A 284 19.61 14.34 18.90
C ARG A 284 18.97 15.42 19.76
N ALA A 285 19.66 16.54 19.99
CA ALA A 285 19.12 17.66 20.77
C ALA A 285 17.86 18.26 20.12
N GLU A 286 17.87 18.44 18.79
CA GLU A 286 16.69 18.92 18.06
C GLU A 286 15.53 17.91 18.08
N ALA A 287 15.81 16.61 17.95
CA ALA A 287 14.80 15.56 18.06
C ALA A 287 14.16 15.54 19.46
N GLU A 288 14.95 15.66 20.53
CA GLU A 288 14.47 15.74 21.90
C GLU A 288 13.60 17.00 22.13
N LYS A 289 14.06 18.15 21.65
CA LYS A 289 13.33 19.42 21.72
C LYS A 289 11.98 19.34 21.00
N LEU A 290 11.96 18.87 19.75
CA LEU A 290 10.74 18.71 18.97
C LEU A 290 9.75 17.72 19.61
N THR A 291 10.27 16.62 20.18
CA THR A 291 9.43 15.65 20.87
C THR A 291 8.79 16.25 22.11
N GLN A 292 9.56 16.99 22.90
CA GLN A 292 9.06 17.67 24.09
C GLN A 292 7.98 18.70 23.76
N GLU A 293 8.16 19.47 22.68
CA GLU A 293 7.26 20.54 22.27
C GLU A 293 5.98 20.00 21.61
N ARG A 294 6.09 19.00 20.74
CA ARG A 294 4.99 18.55 19.86
C ARG A 294 4.30 17.28 20.32
N ARG A 295 5.02 16.42 21.04
CA ARG A 295 4.54 15.12 21.53
C ARG A 295 4.93 14.89 22.98
N PRO A 296 4.42 15.72 23.92
CA PRO A 296 4.68 15.56 25.34
C PRO A 296 4.28 14.18 25.85
N ASP A 297 3.24 13.57 25.30
CA ASP A 297 2.82 12.20 25.57
C ASP A 297 3.91 11.15 25.29
N MET A 298 4.71 11.32 24.25
CA MET A 298 5.86 10.46 23.94
C MET A 298 7.04 10.78 24.85
N TRP A 299 7.27 12.07 25.12
CA TRP A 299 8.37 12.52 25.97
C TRP A 299 8.25 12.00 27.39
N ASP A 300 7.05 12.04 27.96
CA ASP A 300 6.78 11.58 29.32
C ASP A 300 6.89 10.05 29.46
N LYS A 301 6.40 9.29 28.46
CA LYS A 301 6.57 7.83 28.42
C LYS A 301 8.03 7.39 28.39
N ARG A 302 8.94 8.22 27.87
CA ARG A 302 10.38 7.91 27.83
C ARG A 302 11.08 8.12 29.16
N LYS A 303 10.52 8.95 30.05
CA LYS A 303 11.06 9.22 31.37
C LYS A 303 10.61 8.22 32.45
N ALA A 304 9.50 7.47 32.14
CA ALA A 304 8.94 6.45 33.01
C ALA A 304 9.64 5.09 32.77
#